data_4aaaf79728b7d06c7f12e5052db27c7d
#
_entry.id   4aaaf79728b7d06c7f12e5052db27c7d
#
_cell.length_a   1.000
_cell.length_b   1.000
_cell.length_c   1.000
_cell.angle_alpha   90.00
_cell.angle_beta   90.00
_cell.angle_gamma   90.00
#
_symmetry.space_group_name_H-M   'P 1'
#
loop_
_entity.id
_entity.type
_entity.pdbx_description
1 polymer ?
#
loop_
_entity_poly.entity_id
_entity_poly.type
_entity_poly.pdbx_seq_one_letter_code
_entity_poly.pdbx_strand_id
1 'polypeptide(L)'
;MAAINNDWLDALKGEFKKPYYKKLFETVNEEYRTRQIFPPADDIFNAFHLTPLHNVKAVILGQDPYHNVGQAHGLCFSVKKGVDIPPSLVNIYKELHDDLGCTIPNHGCLTKWAEQGVLMLNTVLTVRAHQANSHKDIGWEEFTDAAIMALNSQDRPIVFILSLIHISEPTRLDVIS
;
A
#
# COMPACT_ATOMS: atom_id res chain seq x y z
N MET A 1 -4.67 8.68 13.79
CA MET A 1 -4.46 7.54 12.87
C MET A 1 -5.72 6.68 12.91
N ALA A 2 -6.41 6.51 11.79
CA ALA A 2 -7.61 5.65 11.73
C ALA A 2 -7.21 4.21 12.06
N ALA A 3 -8.06 3.50 12.79
CA ALA A 3 -7.82 2.09 13.13
C ALA A 3 -8.39 1.18 12.03
N ILE A 4 -7.75 0.06 11.77
CA ILE A 4 -8.32 -1.01 10.93
C ILE A 4 -9.56 -1.56 11.65
N ASN A 5 -10.69 -1.66 10.95
CA ASN A 5 -12.00 -1.96 11.56
C ASN A 5 -12.79 -3.08 10.85
N ASN A 6 -12.15 -3.82 9.95
CA ASN A 6 -12.73 -4.96 9.23
C ASN A 6 -11.98 -6.26 9.57
N ASP A 7 -12.12 -7.32 8.76
CA ASP A 7 -11.52 -8.63 8.96
C ASP A 7 -9.97 -8.64 8.98
N TRP A 8 -9.33 -7.60 8.46
CA TRP A 8 -7.90 -7.37 8.67
C TRP A 8 -7.53 -7.16 10.13
N LEU A 9 -8.44 -6.60 10.94
CA LEU A 9 -8.19 -6.41 12.37
C LEU A 9 -7.94 -7.76 13.05
N ASP A 10 -8.74 -8.77 12.75
CA ASP A 10 -8.57 -10.10 13.33
C ASP A 10 -7.28 -10.77 12.86
N ALA A 11 -6.94 -10.62 11.59
CA ALA A 11 -5.71 -11.17 11.02
C ALA A 11 -4.45 -10.53 11.59
N LEU A 12 -4.48 -9.22 11.87
CA LEU A 12 -3.31 -8.42 12.28
C LEU A 12 -3.28 -8.08 13.78
N LYS A 13 -4.29 -8.47 14.58
CA LYS A 13 -4.36 -8.12 16.02
C LYS A 13 -3.14 -8.55 16.84
N GLY A 14 -2.45 -9.61 16.39
CA GLY A 14 -1.21 -10.08 17.02
C GLY A 14 -0.06 -9.08 16.86
N GLU A 15 -0.01 -8.41 15.69
CA GLU A 15 1.05 -7.45 15.36
C GLU A 15 0.99 -6.21 16.25
N PHE A 16 -0.23 -5.72 16.56
CA PHE A 16 -0.41 -4.53 17.40
C PHE A 16 0.14 -4.67 18.84
N LYS A 17 0.39 -5.91 19.28
CA LYS A 17 0.95 -6.22 20.62
C LYS A 17 2.46 -6.37 20.61
N LYS A 18 3.07 -6.46 19.43
CA LYS A 18 4.52 -6.69 19.31
C LYS A 18 5.33 -5.42 19.63
N PRO A 19 6.55 -5.56 20.18
CA PRO A 19 7.40 -4.43 20.55
C PRO A 19 7.73 -3.51 19.38
N TYR A 20 7.95 -4.08 18.17
CA TYR A 20 8.26 -3.28 16.99
C TYR A 20 7.10 -2.36 16.62
N TYR A 21 5.85 -2.85 16.70
CA TYR A 21 4.68 -2.05 16.35
C TYR A 21 4.47 -0.88 17.31
N LYS A 22 4.73 -1.10 18.60
CA LYS A 22 4.70 -0.02 19.59
C LYS A 22 5.71 1.07 19.25
N LYS A 23 6.95 0.69 18.94
CA LYS A 23 8.01 1.62 18.52
C LYS A 23 7.64 2.34 17.22
N LEU A 24 7.15 1.60 16.23
CA LEU A 24 6.65 2.15 14.96
C LEU A 24 5.58 3.21 15.21
N PHE A 25 4.56 2.88 16.01
CA PHE A 25 3.46 3.78 16.33
C PHE A 25 3.93 5.06 17.04
N GLU A 26 4.82 4.96 18.00
CA GLU A 26 5.42 6.11 18.70
C GLU A 26 6.22 6.98 17.71
N THR A 27 7.04 6.38 16.88
CA THR A 27 7.84 7.08 15.85
C THR A 27 6.95 7.82 14.87
N VAL A 28 5.96 7.14 14.29
CA VAL A 28 5.05 7.73 13.30
C VAL A 28 4.23 8.87 13.90
N ASN A 29 3.73 8.74 15.14
CA ASN A 29 3.01 9.82 15.80
C ASN A 29 3.90 11.05 16.03
N GLU A 30 5.17 10.87 16.41
CA GLU A 30 6.12 11.98 16.58
C GLU A 30 6.41 12.65 15.22
N GLU A 31 6.58 11.88 14.15
CA GLU A 31 6.76 12.38 12.80
C GLU A 31 5.57 13.26 12.35
N TYR A 32 4.33 12.79 12.54
CA TYR A 32 3.13 13.60 12.21
C TYR A 32 3.01 14.86 13.04
N ARG A 33 3.55 14.87 14.26
CA ARG A 33 3.50 16.03 15.16
C ARG A 33 4.51 17.11 14.80
N THR A 34 5.66 16.71 14.25
CA THR A 34 6.83 17.58 14.04
C THR A 34 7.14 17.87 12.57
N ARG A 35 6.57 17.10 11.65
CA ARG A 35 6.88 17.15 10.21
C ARG A 35 5.63 17.02 9.35
N GLN A 36 5.76 17.36 8.08
CA GLN A 36 4.75 17.06 7.07
C GLN A 36 4.94 15.63 6.56
N ILE A 37 3.96 14.77 6.83
CA ILE A 37 3.96 13.34 6.51
C ILE A 37 2.82 13.02 5.55
N PHE A 38 3.04 12.09 4.65
CA PHE A 38 2.04 11.55 3.74
C PHE A 38 1.91 10.03 3.87
N PRO A 39 0.70 9.49 3.58
CA PRO A 39 -0.57 10.18 3.38
C PRO A 39 -1.05 10.88 4.67
N PRO A 40 -2.19 11.62 4.66
CA PRO A 40 -2.85 12.05 5.91
C PRO A 40 -3.05 10.89 6.86
N ALA A 41 -2.96 11.13 8.17
CA ALA A 41 -2.98 10.07 9.19
C ALA A 41 -4.21 9.14 9.12
N ASP A 42 -5.36 9.67 8.67
CA ASP A 42 -6.59 8.90 8.51
C ASP A 42 -6.60 8.04 7.23
N ASP A 43 -5.74 8.34 6.28
CA ASP A 43 -5.63 7.63 5.01
C ASP A 43 -4.59 6.48 5.04
N ILE A 44 -3.78 6.32 6.11
CA ILE A 44 -2.66 5.36 6.17
C ILE A 44 -3.11 3.92 5.84
N PHE A 45 -4.27 3.51 6.35
CA PHE A 45 -4.80 2.16 6.20
C PHE A 45 -5.90 2.03 5.14
N ASN A 46 -6.01 2.98 4.20
CA ASN A 46 -7.04 2.95 3.17
C ASN A 46 -7.00 1.70 2.29
N ALA A 47 -5.82 1.14 2.00
CA ALA A 47 -5.72 -0.13 1.28
C ALA A 47 -6.49 -1.26 1.99
N PHE A 48 -6.35 -1.35 3.30
CA PHE A 48 -7.06 -2.34 4.12
C PHE A 48 -8.57 -2.03 4.26
N HIS A 49 -8.93 -0.76 4.40
CA HIS A 49 -10.34 -0.36 4.54
C HIS A 49 -11.14 -0.61 3.27
N LEU A 50 -10.56 -0.29 2.10
CA LEU A 50 -11.22 -0.41 0.79
C LEU A 50 -11.21 -1.84 0.25
N THR A 51 -10.26 -2.66 0.69
CA THR A 51 -10.14 -4.05 0.25
C THR A 51 -10.11 -4.98 1.48
N PRO A 52 -11.27 -5.37 2.04
CA PRO A 52 -11.33 -6.36 3.11
C PRO A 52 -10.62 -7.67 2.75
N LEU A 53 -10.02 -8.35 3.74
CA LEU A 53 -9.19 -9.53 3.52
C LEU A 53 -9.91 -10.62 2.70
N HIS A 54 -11.17 -10.90 3.03
CA HIS A 54 -11.98 -11.90 2.32
C HIS A 54 -12.25 -11.54 0.85
N ASN A 55 -12.16 -10.28 0.47
CA ASN A 55 -12.41 -9.79 -0.89
C ASN A 55 -11.16 -9.66 -1.76
N VAL A 56 -9.95 -9.81 -1.19
CA VAL A 56 -8.71 -9.66 -1.95
C VAL A 56 -8.62 -10.72 -3.04
N LYS A 57 -8.52 -10.33 -4.29
CA LYS A 57 -8.33 -11.17 -5.49
C LYS A 57 -6.93 -11.02 -6.07
N ALA A 58 -6.41 -9.80 -6.01
CA ALA A 58 -5.06 -9.48 -6.47
C ALA A 58 -4.41 -8.49 -5.51
N VAL A 59 -3.09 -8.55 -5.45
CA VAL A 59 -2.25 -7.64 -4.64
C VAL A 59 -1.31 -6.92 -5.57
N ILE A 60 -1.27 -5.60 -5.49
CA ILE A 60 -0.24 -4.77 -6.11
C ILE A 60 0.63 -4.21 -4.99
N LEU A 61 1.92 -4.52 -5.01
CA LEU A 61 2.87 -4.02 -4.03
C LEU A 61 3.66 -2.85 -4.62
N GLY A 62 3.54 -1.68 -3.98
CA GLY A 62 4.40 -0.53 -4.16
C GLY A 62 5.47 -0.44 -3.07
N GLN A 63 6.37 0.53 -3.18
CA GLN A 63 7.45 0.73 -2.21
C GLN A 63 6.99 1.63 -1.06
N ASP A 64 6.88 2.94 -1.30
CA ASP A 64 6.45 3.94 -0.35
C ASP A 64 5.42 4.89 -0.99
N PRO A 65 4.69 5.69 -0.20
CA PRO A 65 3.72 6.64 -0.75
C PRO A 65 4.38 7.73 -1.58
N TYR A 66 3.64 8.34 -2.49
CA TYR A 66 4.07 9.58 -3.13
C TYR A 66 4.35 10.65 -2.08
N HIS A 67 5.48 11.34 -2.22
CA HIS A 67 5.98 12.30 -1.21
C HIS A 67 5.69 13.78 -1.53
N ASN A 68 4.94 14.06 -2.61
CA ASN A 68 4.48 15.41 -2.92
C ASN A 68 3.10 15.70 -2.31
N VAL A 69 2.84 16.97 -2.05
CA VAL A 69 1.60 17.44 -1.44
C VAL A 69 0.37 17.00 -2.25
N GLY A 70 -0.62 16.44 -1.56
CA GLY A 70 -1.92 16.10 -2.14
C GLY A 70 -1.97 14.81 -2.95
N GLN A 71 -0.84 14.13 -3.21
CA GLN A 71 -0.81 12.92 -4.02
C GLN A 71 -1.28 11.67 -3.26
N ALA A 72 -0.55 11.30 -2.19
CA ALA A 72 -0.80 10.05 -1.47
C ALA A 72 -2.12 10.05 -0.68
N HIS A 73 -2.84 8.94 -0.76
CA HIS A 73 -4.07 8.71 -0.01
C HIS A 73 -4.23 7.24 0.48
N GLY A 74 -3.12 6.55 0.70
CA GLY A 74 -3.08 5.21 1.29
C GLY A 74 -3.28 4.05 0.33
N LEU A 75 -3.24 4.30 -0.98
CA LEU A 75 -3.21 3.26 -2.03
C LEU A 75 -1.94 3.43 -2.87
N CYS A 76 -1.20 2.37 -3.12
CA CYS A 76 -0.03 2.44 -4.00
C CYS A 76 -0.43 2.82 -5.44
N PHE A 77 0.42 3.56 -6.14
CA PHE A 77 0.21 4.11 -7.50
C PHE A 77 -0.96 5.07 -7.67
N SER A 78 -1.83 5.22 -6.69
CA SER A 78 -3.04 6.03 -6.78
C SER A 78 -2.83 7.45 -6.27
N VAL A 79 -3.49 8.41 -6.94
CA VAL A 79 -3.60 9.80 -6.49
C VAL A 79 -5.07 10.22 -6.42
N LYS A 80 -5.38 11.26 -5.63
CA LYS A 80 -6.74 11.78 -5.54
C LYS A 80 -7.19 12.37 -6.89
N LYS A 81 -8.50 12.41 -7.13
CA LYS A 81 -9.05 13.10 -8.32
C LYS A 81 -8.64 14.57 -8.31
N GLY A 82 -8.30 15.09 -9.49
CA GLY A 82 -7.85 16.47 -9.65
C GLY A 82 -6.34 16.67 -9.42
N VAL A 83 -5.62 15.59 -9.13
CA VAL A 83 -4.15 15.56 -9.07
C VAL A 83 -3.63 14.98 -10.39
N ASP A 84 -2.52 15.52 -10.90
CA ASP A 84 -1.87 15.03 -12.10
C ASP A 84 -1.51 13.55 -11.97
N ILE A 85 -1.72 12.79 -13.05
CA ILE A 85 -1.46 11.35 -13.07
C ILE A 85 0.07 11.13 -13.04
N PRO A 86 0.60 10.43 -12.03
CA PRO A 86 2.04 10.17 -11.95
C PRO A 86 2.57 9.35 -13.13
N PRO A 87 3.82 9.54 -13.55
CA PRO A 87 4.42 8.83 -14.70
C PRO A 87 4.31 7.31 -14.60
N SER A 88 4.48 6.74 -13.39
CA SER A 88 4.33 5.30 -13.15
C SER A 88 2.93 4.80 -13.49
N LEU A 89 1.90 5.55 -13.12
CA LEU A 89 0.51 5.20 -13.41
C LEU A 89 0.15 5.43 -14.89
N VAL A 90 0.73 6.46 -15.51
CA VAL A 90 0.60 6.66 -16.98
C VAL A 90 1.08 5.42 -17.74
N ASN A 91 2.23 4.84 -17.33
CA ASN A 91 2.75 3.62 -17.94
C ASN A 91 1.80 2.43 -17.74
N ILE A 92 1.27 2.25 -16.51
CA ILE A 92 0.29 1.18 -16.23
C ILE A 92 -0.95 1.34 -17.13
N TYR A 93 -1.50 2.55 -17.27
CA TYR A 93 -2.66 2.80 -18.13
C TYR A 93 -2.37 2.54 -19.60
N LYS A 94 -1.16 2.89 -20.06
CA LYS A 94 -0.73 2.61 -21.42
C LYS A 94 -0.66 1.10 -21.68
N GLU A 95 -0.03 0.33 -20.82
CA GLU A 95 0.03 -1.14 -20.96
C GLU A 95 -1.37 -1.77 -20.96
N LEU A 96 -2.27 -1.34 -20.09
CA LEU A 96 -3.66 -1.81 -20.08
C LEU A 96 -4.42 -1.44 -21.37
N HIS A 97 -4.12 -0.27 -21.95
CA HIS A 97 -4.69 0.13 -23.22
C HIS A 97 -4.15 -0.72 -24.38
N ASP A 98 -2.83 -0.89 -24.44
CA ASP A 98 -2.16 -1.59 -25.54
C ASP A 98 -2.51 -3.09 -25.54
N ASP A 99 -2.58 -3.71 -24.34
CA ASP A 99 -2.85 -5.16 -24.23
C ASP A 99 -4.35 -5.52 -24.31
N LEU A 100 -5.21 -4.69 -23.69
CA LEU A 100 -6.61 -5.04 -23.47
C LEU A 100 -7.60 -4.09 -24.15
N GLY A 101 -7.13 -3.04 -24.83
CA GLY A 101 -7.99 -2.02 -25.43
C GLY A 101 -8.78 -1.18 -24.43
N CYS A 102 -8.38 -1.16 -23.15
CA CYS A 102 -9.05 -0.41 -22.11
C CYS A 102 -8.97 1.11 -22.38
N THR A 103 -10.05 1.83 -22.13
CA THR A 103 -10.03 3.30 -22.19
C THR A 103 -9.13 3.87 -21.10
N ILE A 104 -8.20 4.74 -21.47
CA ILE A 104 -7.34 5.44 -20.52
C ILE A 104 -8.17 6.46 -19.74
N PRO A 105 -8.25 6.38 -18.40
CA PRO A 105 -9.00 7.36 -17.60
C PRO A 105 -8.29 8.71 -17.58
N ASN A 106 -9.05 9.78 -17.37
CA ASN A 106 -8.52 11.14 -17.20
C ASN A 106 -8.15 11.51 -15.75
N HIS A 107 -8.02 10.52 -14.87
CA HIS A 107 -7.68 10.69 -13.45
C HIS A 107 -6.83 9.54 -12.96
N GLY A 108 -6.03 9.77 -11.91
CA GLY A 108 -5.17 8.76 -11.27
C GLY A 108 -5.76 8.11 -10.03
N CYS A 109 -7.07 8.23 -9.78
CA CYS A 109 -7.72 7.65 -8.61
C CYS A 109 -8.12 6.18 -8.88
N LEU A 110 -7.49 5.26 -8.16
CA LEU A 110 -7.67 3.81 -8.31
C LEU A 110 -8.57 3.19 -7.22
N THR A 111 -9.32 3.99 -6.47
CA THR A 111 -10.25 3.51 -5.43
C THR A 111 -11.19 2.42 -5.93
N LYS A 112 -11.69 2.55 -7.16
CA LYS A 112 -12.56 1.53 -7.78
C LYS A 112 -11.86 0.17 -7.99
N TRP A 113 -10.54 0.16 -8.16
CA TRP A 113 -9.79 -1.11 -8.25
C TRP A 113 -9.73 -1.77 -6.87
N ALA A 114 -9.44 -0.97 -5.82
CA ALA A 114 -9.44 -1.46 -4.44
C ALA A 114 -10.80 -2.05 -4.05
N GLU A 115 -11.90 -1.36 -4.34
CA GLU A 115 -13.27 -1.81 -4.09
C GLU A 115 -13.64 -3.12 -4.82
N GLN A 116 -12.96 -3.44 -5.94
CA GLN A 116 -13.16 -4.68 -6.70
C GLN A 116 -12.29 -5.85 -6.20
N GLY A 117 -11.47 -5.64 -5.18
CA GLY A 117 -10.64 -6.67 -4.59
C GLY A 117 -9.16 -6.62 -4.99
N VAL A 118 -8.67 -5.48 -5.51
CA VAL A 118 -7.25 -5.25 -5.75
C VAL A 118 -6.64 -4.57 -4.53
N LEU A 119 -5.93 -5.31 -3.68
CA LEU A 119 -5.21 -4.73 -2.55
C LEU A 119 -4.00 -3.95 -3.07
N MET A 120 -4.04 -2.63 -2.95
CA MET A 120 -3.01 -1.72 -3.43
C MET A 120 -2.14 -1.23 -2.28
N LEU A 121 -1.19 -2.06 -1.86
CA LEU A 121 -0.40 -1.89 -0.65
C LEU A 121 1.01 -1.40 -0.95
N ASN A 122 1.50 -0.40 -0.22
CA ASN A 122 2.93 -0.10 -0.15
C ASN A 122 3.59 -0.94 0.95
N THR A 123 4.87 -1.28 0.80
CA THR A 123 5.64 -1.94 1.86
C THR A 123 5.93 -1.00 3.03
N VAL A 124 6.07 0.30 2.76
CA VAL A 124 6.17 1.39 3.74
C VAL A 124 4.94 2.27 3.64
N LEU A 125 4.19 2.49 4.72
CA LEU A 125 2.88 3.15 4.65
C LEU A 125 2.91 4.66 4.84
N THR A 126 4.05 5.23 5.24
CA THR A 126 4.20 6.69 5.44
C THR A 126 5.52 7.20 4.88
N VAL A 127 5.58 8.49 4.57
CA VAL A 127 6.77 9.14 4.02
C VAL A 127 6.79 10.62 4.41
N ARG A 128 7.98 11.19 4.64
CA ARG A 128 8.14 12.64 4.81
C ARG A 128 7.98 13.37 3.48
N ALA A 129 7.40 14.57 3.54
CA ALA A 129 7.28 15.44 2.36
C ALA A 129 8.63 15.60 1.68
N HIS A 130 8.65 15.38 0.36
CA HIS A 130 9.82 15.52 -0.53
C HIS A 130 11.03 14.62 -0.21
N GLN A 131 10.85 13.56 0.61
CA GLN A 131 11.91 12.65 1.04
C GLN A 131 11.52 11.19 0.83
N ALA A 132 11.64 10.71 -0.40
CA ALA A 132 11.40 9.29 -0.72
C ALA A 132 12.20 8.38 0.22
N ASN A 133 11.64 7.21 0.58
CA ASN A 133 12.25 6.22 1.48
C ASN A 133 12.55 6.71 2.91
N SER A 134 12.07 7.88 3.31
CA SER A 134 12.40 8.47 4.62
C SER A 134 11.89 7.68 5.83
N HIS A 135 10.91 6.80 5.65
CA HIS A 135 10.37 5.90 6.68
C HIS A 135 10.68 4.42 6.42
N LYS A 136 11.67 4.15 5.56
CA LYS A 136 12.20 2.80 5.42
C LYS A 136 12.84 2.34 6.74
N ASP A 137 12.74 1.03 7.03
CA ASP A 137 13.36 0.37 8.20
C ASP A 137 12.87 0.88 9.58
N ILE A 138 11.74 1.62 9.66
CA ILE A 138 11.15 2.02 10.95
C ILE A 138 10.17 0.99 11.52
N GLY A 139 9.83 -0.08 10.75
CA GLY A 139 8.95 -1.18 11.15
C GLY A 139 7.69 -1.36 10.30
N TRP A 140 7.48 -0.54 9.24
CA TRP A 140 6.38 -0.72 8.33
C TRP A 140 6.48 -2.02 7.55
N GLU A 141 7.69 -2.39 7.12
CA GLU A 141 7.96 -3.60 6.35
C GLU A 141 7.55 -4.85 7.14
N GLU A 142 7.87 -4.92 8.45
CA GLU A 142 7.46 -6.03 9.32
C GLU A 142 5.93 -6.12 9.45
N PHE A 143 5.24 -4.98 9.50
CA PHE A 143 3.78 -4.93 9.55
C PHE A 143 3.14 -5.37 8.23
N THR A 144 3.65 -4.90 7.09
CA THR A 144 3.12 -5.26 5.77
C THR A 144 3.45 -6.69 5.39
N ASP A 145 4.59 -7.23 5.81
CA ASP A 145 4.93 -8.66 5.70
C ASP A 145 3.90 -9.53 6.43
N ALA A 146 3.48 -9.12 7.62
CA ALA A 146 2.42 -9.83 8.35
C ALA A 146 1.09 -9.84 7.57
N ALA A 147 0.76 -8.74 6.88
CA ALA A 147 -0.42 -8.69 6.01
C ALA A 147 -0.29 -9.64 4.81
N ILE A 148 0.89 -9.72 4.18
CA ILE A 148 1.17 -10.68 3.10
C ILE A 148 1.06 -12.12 3.61
N MET A 149 1.58 -12.42 4.80
CA MET A 149 1.46 -13.74 5.41
C MET A 149 -0.01 -14.11 5.70
N ALA A 150 -0.84 -13.15 6.12
CA ALA A 150 -2.27 -13.37 6.29
C ALA A 150 -2.99 -13.68 4.96
N LEU A 151 -2.55 -13.08 3.84
CA LEU A 151 -3.05 -13.42 2.50
C LEU A 151 -2.61 -14.82 2.06
N ASN A 152 -1.36 -15.19 2.31
CA ASN A 152 -0.83 -16.52 1.97
C ASN A 152 -1.52 -17.65 2.75
N SER A 153 -2.13 -17.35 3.88
CA SER A 153 -2.88 -18.32 4.68
C SER A 153 -4.33 -18.54 4.21
N GLN A 154 -4.78 -17.86 3.16
CA GLN A 154 -6.12 -18.03 2.63
C GLN A 154 -6.21 -19.27 1.71
N ASP A 155 -7.29 -20.05 1.85
CA ASP A 155 -7.56 -21.24 1.02
C ASP A 155 -8.11 -20.91 -0.38
N ARG A 156 -7.67 -19.81 -0.98
CA ARG A 156 -8.12 -19.34 -2.31
C ARG A 156 -6.96 -18.72 -3.07
N PRO A 157 -6.96 -18.80 -4.42
CA PRO A 157 -5.90 -18.21 -5.21
C PRO A 157 -5.96 -16.68 -5.11
N ILE A 158 -4.79 -16.06 -4.91
CA ILE A 158 -4.58 -14.62 -4.93
C ILE A 158 -3.41 -14.33 -5.86
N VAL A 159 -3.58 -13.39 -6.79
CA VAL A 159 -2.52 -12.99 -7.72
C VAL A 159 -1.66 -11.89 -7.09
N PHE A 160 -0.34 -12.05 -7.07
CA PHE A 160 0.60 -11.04 -6.61
C PHE A 160 1.28 -10.38 -7.81
N ILE A 161 1.20 -9.05 -7.89
CA ILE A 161 1.88 -8.22 -8.89
C ILE A 161 2.90 -7.36 -8.15
N LEU A 162 4.17 -7.67 -8.34
CA LEU A 162 5.27 -6.95 -7.72
C LEU A 162 5.73 -5.83 -8.66
N SER A 163 5.83 -4.61 -8.15
CA SER A 163 6.45 -3.52 -8.91
C SER A 163 7.97 -3.75 -8.99
N LEU A 164 8.46 -4.02 -10.18
CA LEU A 164 9.84 -4.46 -10.46
C LEU A 164 10.92 -3.37 -10.28
N ILE A 165 10.65 -2.25 -9.64
CA ILE A 165 11.63 -1.17 -9.47
C ILE A 165 12.76 -1.55 -8.50
N HIS A 166 12.61 -2.60 -7.69
CA HIS A 166 13.65 -3.09 -6.78
C HIS A 166 13.71 -4.63 -6.69
N ILE A 167 14.16 -5.29 -7.77
CA ILE A 167 14.76 -6.61 -7.62
C ILE A 167 16.25 -6.39 -7.38
N SER A 168 16.64 -6.05 -6.18
CA SER A 168 18.03 -6.10 -5.75
C SER A 168 18.34 -7.16 -4.70
N GLU A 169 17.33 -7.92 -4.23
CA GLU A 169 17.56 -9.17 -3.47
C GLU A 169 16.36 -10.12 -3.64
N PRO A 170 16.58 -11.44 -3.75
CA PRO A 170 15.50 -12.41 -3.74
C PRO A 170 14.87 -12.44 -2.36
N THR A 171 13.80 -11.70 -2.20
CA THR A 171 12.92 -11.86 -1.03
C THR A 171 12.30 -13.26 -1.10
N ARG A 172 12.15 -13.90 0.04
CA ARG A 172 11.62 -15.25 0.31
C ARG A 172 10.27 -15.62 -0.34
N LEU A 173 9.95 -15.07 -1.51
CA LEU A 173 8.77 -15.42 -2.31
C LEU A 173 9.03 -16.63 -3.23
N ASP A 174 10.24 -17.22 -3.21
CA ASP A 174 10.59 -18.40 -4.02
C ASP A 174 10.06 -19.72 -3.46
N VAL A 175 9.12 -19.70 -2.53
CA VAL A 175 8.54 -20.93 -1.96
C VAL A 175 7.02 -20.90 -2.06
N ILE A 176 6.51 -20.78 -3.28
CA ILE A 176 5.13 -21.22 -3.58
C ILE A 176 5.16 -21.91 -4.95
N SER A 177 5.57 -23.17 -4.93
CA SER A 177 5.26 -24.17 -5.95
C SER A 177 4.26 -25.16 -5.38
#